data_a7b3cbf72428d34920d2d0f11dfd3177
#
_entry.id   a7b3cbf72428d34920d2d0f11dfd3177
#
_cell.length_a   1.000
_cell.length_b   1.000
_cell.length_c   1.000
_cell.angle_alpha   90.00
_cell.angle_beta   90.00
_cell.angle_gamma   90.00
#
_symmetry.space_group_name_H-M   'P 1'
#
loop_
_entity.id
_entity.type
_entity.pdbx_description
1 polymer ?
#
loop_
_entity_poly.entity_id
_entity_poly.type
_entity_poly.pdbx_seq_one_letter_code
_entity_poly.pdbx_strand_id
1 'polypeptide(L)'
;MPESSHRLGGVFVKERKEILDYGLTLPDVYIDAPFHDDNWILLRCRKNKKAFAWTYERNGQIWVNVKVDPEWRDFWRAAYPSVLPGYHQNKEHWNSIILDGTIPDEEIRRMVAESYDLVAGKR
;
A
#
# COMPACT_ATOMS: atom_id res chain seq x y z
N MET A 1 26.13 -0.46 10.02
CA MET A 1 25.90 -0.50 9.61
C MET A 1 25.41 -0.72 9.30
N PRO A 2 25.32 -0.90 9.13
CA PRO A 2 24.85 -1.10 8.77
C PRO A 2 24.13 -1.36 8.34
N GLU A 3 23.88 -1.27 8.37
CA GLU A 3 23.29 -1.50 7.98
C GLU A 3 22.83 -1.29 7.38
N SER A 4 22.95 -0.89 7.43
CA SER A 4 22.50 -0.57 6.69
C SER A 4 22.59 -0.61 5.85
N SER A 5 23.26 -0.81 5.83
CA SER A 5 23.36 -0.79 4.94
C SER A 5 23.09 -1.33 4.15
N HIS A 6 22.93 -1.89 4.31
CA HIS A 6 22.45 -2.29 3.49
C HIS A 6 21.53 -2.03 2.88
N ARG A 7 21.50 -1.69 3.12
CA ARG A 7 20.62 -1.05 2.35
C ARG A 7 21.11 -0.59 1.07
N LEU A 8 22.10 -0.93 0.64
CA LEU A 8 22.62 -0.61 -0.61
C LEU A 8 21.83 -1.25 -1.68
N GLY A 9 21.70 -0.67 -2.81
CA GLY A 9 21.11 -1.30 -3.94
C GLY A 9 19.64 -1.48 -3.84
N GLY A 10 19.03 -0.83 -2.93
CA GLY A 10 17.63 -0.90 -2.90
C GLY A 10 17.11 -1.35 -1.58
N VAL A 11 15.96 -0.88 -1.31
CA VAL A 11 15.32 -1.14 -0.06
C VAL A 11 14.03 -1.86 -0.38
N PHE A 12 13.70 -2.85 0.42
CA PHE A 12 12.49 -3.62 0.24
C PHE A 12 11.62 -3.44 1.46
N VAL A 13 10.44 -2.83 1.25
CA VAL A 13 9.52 -2.54 2.33
C VAL A 13 8.91 -3.82 2.84
N LYS A 14 8.97 -4.03 4.15
CA LYS A 14 8.38 -5.20 4.78
C LYS A 14 7.51 -4.87 5.97
N GLU A 15 7.55 -3.63 6.45
CA GLU A 15 6.85 -3.27 7.67
C GLU A 15 5.77 -2.26 7.41
N ARG A 16 4.70 -2.39 8.18
CA ARG A 16 3.56 -1.49 8.07
C ARG A 16 3.97 -0.05 8.28
N LYS A 17 4.86 0.19 9.24
CA LYS A 17 5.28 1.55 9.55
C LYS A 17 5.82 2.27 8.32
N GLU A 18 6.53 1.56 7.47
CA GLU A 18 7.10 2.18 6.27
C GLU A 18 6.02 2.67 5.32
N ILE A 19 4.93 1.91 5.20
CA ILE A 19 3.80 2.33 4.37
C ILE A 19 3.11 3.53 4.98
N LEU A 20 2.87 3.49 6.29
CA LEU A 20 2.18 4.59 6.95
C LEU A 20 3.00 5.87 6.90
N ASP A 21 4.31 5.76 7.13
CA ASP A 21 5.19 6.93 7.07
C ASP A 21 5.19 7.53 5.67
N TYR A 22 5.29 6.68 4.65
CA TYR A 22 5.28 7.18 3.28
C TYR A 22 3.96 7.88 2.96
N GLY A 23 2.85 7.23 3.31
CA GLY A 23 1.53 7.79 3.02
C GLY A 23 1.33 9.14 3.66
N LEU A 24 1.88 9.32 4.86
CA LEU A 24 1.74 10.60 5.55
C LEU A 24 2.54 11.72 4.91
N THR A 25 3.45 11.41 3.98
CA THR A 25 4.13 12.47 3.23
C THR A 25 3.27 13.02 2.11
N LEU A 26 2.17 12.35 1.78
CA LEU A 26 1.27 12.82 0.73
C LEU A 26 0.33 13.88 1.29
N PRO A 27 -0.15 14.82 0.44
CA PRO A 27 -0.94 15.94 0.95
C PRO A 27 -2.26 15.53 1.60
N ASP A 28 -2.54 16.10 2.76
CA ASP A 28 -3.84 15.95 3.43
C ASP A 28 -4.23 14.52 3.71
N VAL A 29 -3.28 13.74 4.22
CA VAL A 29 -3.49 12.34 4.56
C VAL A 29 -3.52 12.18 6.08
N TYR A 30 -4.36 11.30 6.57
CA TYR A 30 -4.36 10.96 7.99
C TYR A 30 -4.56 9.45 8.16
N ILE A 31 -4.15 8.97 9.33
CA ILE A 31 -4.27 7.56 9.69
C ILE A 31 -5.57 7.34 10.44
N ASP A 32 -6.25 6.26 10.14
CA ASP A 32 -7.50 5.90 10.79
C ASP A 32 -7.49 4.40 11.11
N ALA A 33 -7.99 4.07 12.29
CA ALA A 33 -8.16 2.68 12.70
C ALA A 33 -9.61 2.50 13.10
N PRO A 34 -10.52 2.38 12.13
CA PRO A 34 -11.95 2.51 12.39
C PRO A 34 -12.60 1.26 12.97
N PHE A 35 -11.90 0.14 13.02
CA PHE A 35 -12.49 -1.11 13.47
C PHE A 35 -12.05 -1.41 14.89
N HIS A 36 -12.77 -2.33 15.55
CA HIS A 36 -12.48 -2.63 16.93
C HIS A 36 -11.18 -3.40 17.14
N ASP A 37 -10.73 -4.16 16.16
CA ASP A 37 -9.46 -4.83 16.29
C ASP A 37 -8.33 -3.92 15.82
N ASP A 38 -7.13 -4.19 16.28
CA ASP A 38 -5.97 -3.37 15.99
C ASP A 38 -5.33 -3.73 14.65
N ASN A 39 -5.90 -4.68 13.94
CA ASN A 39 -5.24 -5.19 12.75
C ASN A 39 -5.35 -4.24 11.56
N TRP A 40 -6.45 -3.54 11.43
CA TRP A 40 -6.69 -2.72 10.24
C TRP A 40 -6.35 -1.26 10.51
N ILE A 41 -5.33 -0.75 9.79
CA ILE A 41 -4.94 0.65 9.89
C ILE A 41 -4.96 1.21 8.48
N LEU A 42 -5.70 2.29 8.29
CA LEU A 42 -5.98 2.86 6.99
C LEU A 42 -5.33 4.22 6.81
N LEU A 43 -4.97 4.53 5.58
CA LEU A 43 -4.56 5.88 5.20
C LEU A 43 -5.71 6.50 4.41
N ARG A 44 -6.19 7.63 4.88
CA ARG A 44 -7.33 8.31 4.27
C ARG A 44 -6.97 9.69 3.77
N CYS A 45 -7.69 10.13 2.74
CA CYS A 45 -7.61 11.50 2.26
C CYS A 45 -8.52 12.36 3.12
N ARG A 46 -7.97 13.46 3.66
CA ARG A 46 -8.75 14.30 4.58
C ARG A 46 -9.95 14.94 3.90
N LYS A 47 -9.81 15.32 2.65
CA LYS A 47 -10.86 16.06 1.98
C LYS A 47 -12.12 15.25 1.70
N ASN A 48 -12.00 13.95 1.50
CA ASN A 48 -13.18 13.13 1.22
C ASN A 48 -13.33 11.94 2.16
N LYS A 49 -12.38 11.77 3.07
CA LYS A 49 -12.38 10.70 4.06
C LYS A 49 -12.30 9.29 3.47
N LYS A 50 -11.96 9.19 2.20
CA LYS A 50 -11.83 7.87 1.56
C LYS A 50 -10.44 7.30 1.80
N ALA A 51 -10.38 5.99 1.96
CA ALA A 51 -9.12 5.31 2.19
C ALA A 51 -8.48 4.94 0.87
N PHE A 52 -7.17 5.15 0.78
CA PHE A 52 -6.42 4.75 -0.41
C PHE A 52 -5.42 3.65 -0.09
N ALA A 53 -5.22 3.32 1.18
CA ALA A 53 -4.38 2.19 1.56
C ALA A 53 -4.98 1.57 2.82
N TRP A 54 -5.17 0.25 2.77
CA TRP A 54 -5.66 -0.52 3.89
C TRP A 54 -4.54 -1.45 4.30
N THR A 55 -3.98 -1.27 5.49
CA THR A 55 -2.89 -2.12 5.95
C THR A 55 -3.38 -3.07 7.01
N TYR A 56 -2.89 -4.31 6.96
CA TYR A 56 -3.30 -5.34 7.90
C TYR A 56 -2.28 -6.47 7.91
N GLU A 57 -2.31 -7.26 8.97
CA GLU A 57 -1.45 -8.43 9.04
C GLU A 57 -2.29 -9.66 8.71
N ARG A 58 -1.72 -10.55 7.91
CA ARG A 58 -2.39 -11.77 7.51
C ARG A 58 -1.33 -12.82 7.27
N ASN A 59 -1.49 -13.98 7.92
CA ASN A 59 -0.54 -15.09 7.77
C ASN A 59 0.89 -14.67 8.11
N GLY A 60 1.04 -13.82 9.13
CA GLY A 60 2.37 -13.41 9.58
C GLY A 60 3.05 -12.38 8.72
N GLN A 61 2.36 -11.84 7.74
CA GLN A 61 2.93 -10.83 6.86
C GLN A 61 2.03 -9.61 6.80
N ILE A 62 2.62 -8.48 6.47
CA ILE A 62 1.83 -7.25 6.28
C ILE A 62 1.34 -7.21 4.84
N TRP A 63 0.06 -6.92 4.69
CA TRP A 63 -0.59 -6.76 3.41
C TRP A 63 -1.08 -5.33 3.29
N VAL A 64 -1.07 -4.81 2.07
CA VAL A 64 -1.58 -3.47 1.80
C VAL A 64 -2.52 -3.54 0.60
N ASN A 65 -3.76 -3.11 0.80
CA ASN A 65 -4.70 -3.02 -0.31
C ASN A 65 -4.64 -1.60 -0.86
N VAL A 66 -4.48 -1.49 -2.16
CA VAL A 66 -4.43 -0.20 -2.85
C VAL A 66 -5.40 -0.22 -4.03
N LYS A 67 -5.98 0.95 -4.31
CA LYS A 67 -6.83 1.08 -5.47
C LYS A 67 -5.96 1.13 -6.72
N VAL A 68 -6.45 0.57 -7.80
CA VAL A 68 -5.69 0.49 -9.03
C VAL A 68 -6.60 0.71 -10.22
N ASP A 69 -6.09 1.42 -11.22
CA ASP A 69 -6.78 1.58 -12.48
C ASP A 69 -6.82 0.21 -13.17
N PRO A 70 -7.99 -0.22 -13.65
CA PRO A 70 -8.07 -1.53 -14.31
C PRO A 70 -7.06 -1.73 -15.44
N GLU A 71 -6.65 -0.65 -16.10
CA GLU A 71 -5.63 -0.75 -17.13
C GLU A 71 -4.28 -1.20 -16.59
N TRP A 72 -3.98 -0.88 -15.34
CA TRP A 72 -2.70 -1.23 -14.73
C TRP A 72 -2.80 -2.39 -13.76
N ARG A 73 -4.02 -2.79 -13.41
CA ARG A 73 -4.24 -3.85 -12.44
C ARG A 73 -3.49 -5.14 -12.80
N ASP A 74 -3.67 -5.58 -14.03
CA ASP A 74 -3.08 -6.84 -14.44
C ASP A 74 -1.57 -6.73 -14.66
N PHE A 75 -1.10 -5.54 -15.03
CA PHE A 75 0.33 -5.31 -15.15
C PHE A 75 1.03 -5.59 -13.82
N TRP A 76 0.51 -5.03 -12.74
CA TRP A 76 1.12 -5.22 -11.43
C TRP A 76 1.04 -6.66 -10.96
N ARG A 77 -0.10 -7.31 -11.20
CA ARG A 77 -0.28 -8.71 -10.81
C ARG A 77 0.66 -9.62 -11.59
N ALA A 78 0.91 -9.30 -12.86
CA ALA A 78 1.82 -10.09 -13.67
C ALA A 78 3.28 -9.82 -13.31
N ALA A 79 3.59 -8.59 -12.94
CA ALA A 79 4.97 -8.21 -12.63
C ALA A 79 5.47 -8.85 -11.34
N TYR A 80 4.58 -9.01 -10.34
CA TYR A 80 5.01 -9.49 -9.03
C TYR A 80 4.03 -10.52 -8.49
N PRO A 81 4.52 -11.72 -8.15
CA PRO A 81 3.65 -12.73 -7.53
C PRO A 81 3.00 -12.26 -6.23
N SER A 82 3.62 -11.30 -5.55
CA SER A 82 3.09 -10.80 -4.29
C SER A 82 2.05 -9.71 -4.47
N VAL A 83 1.65 -9.42 -5.70
CA VAL A 83 0.51 -8.53 -5.98
C VAL A 83 -0.65 -9.39 -6.42
N LEU A 84 -1.71 -9.39 -5.62
CA LEU A 84 -2.86 -10.28 -5.80
C LEU A 84 -4.14 -9.48 -5.96
N PRO A 85 -5.24 -10.13 -6.40
CA PRO A 85 -6.55 -9.46 -6.39
C PRO A 85 -6.90 -8.99 -4.97
N GLY A 86 -7.56 -7.87 -4.88
CA GLY A 86 -7.84 -7.23 -3.60
C GLY A 86 -8.59 -8.12 -2.60
N TYR A 87 -7.96 -8.38 -1.47
CA TYR A 87 -8.53 -9.20 -0.41
C TYR A 87 -9.62 -8.40 0.30
N HIS A 88 -10.81 -8.97 0.36
CA HIS A 88 -11.98 -8.31 0.97
C HIS A 88 -12.40 -7.03 0.26
N GLN A 89 -12.01 -6.86 -1.01
CA GLN A 89 -12.39 -5.67 -1.76
C GLN A 89 -12.74 -6.03 -3.18
N ASN A 90 -13.27 -5.06 -3.92
CA ASN A 90 -13.60 -5.26 -5.32
C ASN A 90 -12.33 -5.53 -6.10
N LYS A 91 -12.27 -6.69 -6.74
CA LYS A 91 -11.03 -7.16 -7.34
C LYS A 91 -10.74 -6.53 -8.70
N GLU A 92 -11.69 -5.78 -9.25
CA GLU A 92 -11.44 -5.02 -10.46
C GLU A 92 -10.70 -3.73 -10.18
N HIS A 93 -10.89 -3.18 -8.99
CA HIS A 93 -10.35 -1.86 -8.65
C HIS A 93 -9.34 -1.88 -7.53
N TRP A 94 -9.03 -3.04 -6.96
CA TRP A 94 -8.12 -3.13 -5.83
C TRP A 94 -7.14 -4.28 -6.00
N ASN A 95 -5.88 -4.01 -5.66
CA ASN A 95 -4.85 -5.04 -5.55
C ASN A 95 -4.39 -5.13 -4.11
N SER A 96 -3.98 -6.33 -3.71
CA SER A 96 -3.35 -6.56 -2.41
C SER A 96 -1.87 -6.78 -2.64
N ILE A 97 -1.04 -6.09 -1.88
CA ILE A 97 0.41 -6.20 -1.96
C ILE A 97 0.88 -6.89 -0.69
N ILE A 98 1.60 -7.99 -0.82
CA ILE A 98 2.19 -8.66 0.33
C ILE A 98 3.61 -8.11 0.50
N LEU A 99 3.90 -7.58 1.68
CA LEU A 99 5.21 -7.02 1.95
C LEU A 99 6.16 -8.15 2.38
N ASP A 100 6.60 -8.93 1.42
CA ASP A 100 7.45 -10.09 1.68
C ASP A 100 8.90 -9.88 1.25
N GLY A 101 9.24 -8.67 0.86
CA GLY A 101 10.62 -8.36 0.48
C GLY A 101 10.96 -8.67 -0.95
N THR A 102 9.97 -9.00 -1.79
CA THR A 102 10.23 -9.33 -3.18
C THR A 102 9.97 -8.17 -4.14
N ILE A 103 9.33 -7.11 -3.67
CA ILE A 103 9.01 -5.95 -4.50
C ILE A 103 9.86 -4.78 -4.04
N PRO A 104 10.59 -4.11 -4.95
CA PRO A 104 11.38 -2.94 -4.56
C PRO A 104 10.49 -1.87 -3.95
N ASP A 105 11.00 -1.16 -2.95
CA ASP A 105 10.19 -0.19 -2.23
C ASP A 105 9.69 0.93 -3.13
N GLU A 106 10.46 1.32 -4.15
CA GLU A 106 10.00 2.37 -5.06
C GLU A 106 8.78 1.94 -5.84
N GLU A 107 8.66 0.65 -6.15
CA GLU A 107 7.47 0.14 -6.84
C GLU A 107 6.27 0.10 -5.91
N ILE A 108 6.49 -0.25 -4.65
CA ILE A 108 5.42 -0.23 -3.67
C ILE A 108 4.94 1.20 -3.47
N ARG A 109 5.87 2.15 -3.34
CA ARG A 109 5.48 3.56 -3.18
C ARG A 109 4.72 4.05 -4.39
N ARG A 110 5.11 3.61 -5.58
CA ARG A 110 4.41 3.99 -6.79
C ARG A 110 2.97 3.50 -6.75
N MET A 111 2.74 2.25 -6.35
CA MET A 111 1.39 1.72 -6.26
C MET A 111 0.56 2.46 -5.21
N VAL A 112 1.18 2.81 -4.09
CA VAL A 112 0.49 3.57 -3.05
C VAL A 112 0.16 4.97 -3.55
N ALA A 113 1.11 5.62 -4.22
CA ALA A 113 0.89 6.98 -4.73
C ALA A 113 -0.17 7.01 -5.82
N GLU A 114 -0.19 6.00 -6.68
CA GLU A 114 -1.21 5.91 -7.72
C GLU A 114 -2.60 5.72 -7.10
N SER A 115 -2.67 4.91 -6.04
CA SER A 115 -3.92 4.74 -5.33
C SER A 115 -4.38 6.06 -4.71
N TYR A 116 -3.44 6.79 -4.12
CA TYR A 116 -3.76 8.10 -3.57
C TYR A 116 -4.36 9.01 -4.65
N ASP A 117 -3.73 9.06 -5.81
CA ASP A 117 -4.20 9.92 -6.90
C ASP A 117 -5.61 9.54 -7.34
N LEU A 118 -5.89 8.24 -7.44
CA LEU A 118 -7.21 7.78 -7.84
C LEU A 118 -8.27 8.15 -6.81
N VAL A 119 -7.94 8.00 -5.54
CA VAL A 119 -8.91 8.24 -4.47
C VAL A 119 -9.06 9.72 -4.18
N ALA A 120 -7.97 10.47 -4.23
CA ALA A 120 -8.02 11.90 -3.95
C ALA A 120 -8.66 12.69 -5.09
N GLY A 121 -8.79 12.08 -6.26
CA GLY A 121 -9.39 12.76 -7.39
C GLY A 121 -8.44 13.72 -8.05
N LYS A 122 -7.17 13.50 -7.88
CA LYS A 122 -6.11 14.17 -8.56
C LYS A 122 -6.47 15.39 -9.33
N ARG A 123 -6.72 16.39 -8.79
CA ARG A 123 -7.18 17.61 -9.38
C ARG A 123 -8.49 17.43 -10.02
#